data_dd2568f99a350b00b58203369b432ab4
#
_entry.id   dd2568f99a350b00b58203369b432ab4
#
_cell.length_a   1.000
_cell.length_b   1.000
_cell.length_c   1.000
_cell.angle_alpha   90.00
_cell.angle_beta   90.00
_cell.angle_gamma   90.00
#
_symmetry.space_group_name_H-M   'P 1'
#
loop_
_entity.id
_entity.type
_entity.pdbx_description
1 polymer ?
#
loop_
_entity_poly.entity_id
_entity_poly.type
_entity_poly.pdbx_seq_one_letter_code
_entity_poly.pdbx_strand_id
1 'polypeptide(L)'
;EIDGHNIVPARYVSNKQEYSAATIRAKIYHNIYSFLTEFNNLTTEKVEADFVLEDFIKNKLTNYATFKNNPSKNVLSGLSKYLNLGFISSQRIAIEVIKSGASAENKEAFLEELIVRKELADNFCLYNKQFKSLKGIPSWAKNSLESHKEDFRPYIYTMEELESAKTHDKLWNAIQNQLMRDGIIHGYLRMYWAKKILEWTISADVA
;
A
#
# COMPACT_ATOMS: atom_id res chain seq x y z
N GLU A 1 -3.41 -12.87 21.70
CA GLU A 1 -3.27 -11.93 20.58
C GLU A 1 -3.50 -12.71 19.28
N ILE A 2 -4.37 -12.21 18.41
CA ILE A 2 -4.70 -12.83 17.12
C ILE A 2 -4.26 -11.86 16.03
N ASP A 3 -3.42 -12.33 15.10
CA ASP A 3 -3.08 -11.60 13.88
C ASP A 3 -4.06 -12.03 12.76
N GLY A 4 -5.14 -11.27 12.62
CA GLY A 4 -6.17 -11.51 11.60
C GLY A 4 -5.97 -10.72 10.31
N HIS A 5 -4.90 -9.90 10.22
CA HIS A 5 -4.64 -9.01 9.10
C HIS A 5 -3.66 -9.60 8.10
N ASN A 6 -2.64 -10.31 8.56
CA ASN A 6 -1.62 -10.93 7.73
C ASN A 6 -1.97 -12.37 7.36
N ILE A 7 -1.43 -12.86 6.25
CA ILE A 7 -1.52 -14.29 5.89
C ILE A 7 -0.57 -15.07 6.80
N VAL A 8 0.69 -14.65 6.87
CA VAL A 8 1.63 -15.22 7.83
C VAL A 8 1.70 -14.29 9.05
N PRO A 9 1.37 -14.78 10.26
CA PRO A 9 1.39 -13.90 11.43
C PRO A 9 2.73 -13.18 11.60
N ALA A 10 2.71 -11.87 11.85
CA ALA A 10 3.90 -11.01 11.82
C ALA A 10 5.02 -11.50 12.75
N ARG A 11 4.68 -12.06 13.92
CA ARG A 11 5.65 -12.63 14.87
C ARG A 11 6.24 -13.97 14.43
N TYR A 12 5.56 -14.66 13.51
CA TYR A 12 6.08 -15.88 12.87
C TYR A 12 7.10 -15.55 11.78
N VAL A 13 6.83 -14.46 11.04
CA VAL A 13 7.72 -13.99 9.96
C VAL A 13 9.05 -13.51 10.51
N SER A 14 9.03 -12.69 11.56
CA SER A 14 10.26 -12.13 12.13
C SER A 14 10.04 -11.71 13.59
N ASN A 15 11.12 -11.76 14.39
CA ASN A 15 11.13 -11.27 15.77
C ASN A 15 11.67 -9.84 15.90
N LYS A 16 11.89 -9.15 14.77
CA LYS A 16 12.45 -7.79 14.72
C LYS A 16 11.89 -7.00 13.54
N GLN A 17 12.12 -5.69 13.56
CA GLN A 17 11.82 -4.82 12.42
C GLN A 17 12.62 -5.23 11.19
N GLU A 18 11.93 -5.43 10.09
CA GLU A 18 12.50 -5.64 8.76
C GLU A 18 12.48 -4.32 7.98
N TYR A 19 13.55 -4.04 7.25
CA TYR A 19 13.74 -2.73 6.61
C TYR A 19 13.47 -2.72 5.10
N SER A 20 13.25 -3.90 4.51
CA SER A 20 13.00 -4.00 3.07
C SER A 20 12.17 -5.21 2.70
N ALA A 21 11.51 -5.14 1.54
CA ALA A 21 10.84 -6.29 0.96
C ALA A 21 11.80 -7.46 0.69
N ALA A 22 13.06 -7.19 0.37
CA ALA A 22 14.07 -8.23 0.13
C ALA A 22 14.34 -9.07 1.38
N THR A 23 14.38 -8.44 2.57
CA THR A 23 14.67 -9.16 3.83
C THR A 23 13.47 -9.94 4.36
N ILE A 24 12.24 -9.44 4.17
CA ILE A 24 11.04 -10.09 4.69
C ILE A 24 10.47 -11.15 3.74
N ARG A 25 10.61 -10.97 2.42
CA ARG A 25 10.04 -11.85 1.40
C ARG A 25 10.40 -13.32 1.60
N ALA A 26 11.67 -13.63 1.76
CA ALA A 26 12.13 -15.01 1.95
C ALA A 26 11.51 -15.64 3.21
N LYS A 27 11.35 -14.87 4.28
CA LYS A 27 10.74 -15.31 5.54
C LYS A 27 9.25 -15.58 5.42
N ILE A 28 8.53 -14.72 4.68
CA ILE A 28 7.11 -14.93 4.38
C ILE A 28 6.93 -16.20 3.55
N TYR A 29 7.63 -16.32 2.42
CA TYR A 29 7.47 -17.48 1.52
C TYR A 29 7.92 -18.79 2.13
N HIS A 30 8.86 -18.80 3.05
CA HIS A 30 9.24 -20.00 3.81
C HIS A 30 8.06 -20.57 4.62
N ASN A 31 7.18 -19.71 5.12
CA ASN A 31 6.07 -20.11 5.99
C ASN A 31 4.69 -20.08 5.30
N ILE A 32 4.57 -19.46 4.13
CA ILE A 32 3.26 -19.12 3.54
C ILE A 32 2.35 -20.32 3.33
N TYR A 33 2.89 -21.46 2.92
CA TYR A 33 2.11 -22.67 2.65
C TYR A 33 1.46 -23.28 3.90
N SER A 34 2.00 -23.01 5.08
CA SER A 34 1.40 -23.46 6.34
C SER A 34 0.19 -22.61 6.75
N PHE A 35 0.07 -21.39 6.23
CA PHE A 35 -0.97 -20.43 6.60
C PHE A 35 -1.95 -20.13 5.47
N LEU A 36 -1.54 -20.29 4.21
CA LEU A 36 -2.39 -20.04 3.04
C LEU A 36 -3.28 -21.25 2.78
N THR A 37 -4.27 -21.44 3.62
CA THR A 37 -5.23 -22.53 3.55
C THR A 37 -6.61 -22.03 3.12
N GLU A 38 -7.39 -22.89 2.44
CA GLU A 38 -8.78 -22.55 2.12
C GLU A 38 -9.62 -22.47 3.38
N PHE A 39 -10.53 -21.50 3.40
CA PHE A 39 -11.57 -21.45 4.43
C PHE A 39 -12.58 -22.56 4.18
N ASN A 40 -13.01 -23.26 5.24
CA ASN A 40 -14.18 -24.12 5.17
C ASN A 40 -15.37 -23.28 4.72
N ASN A 41 -16.13 -23.78 3.75
CA ASN A 41 -17.23 -23.08 3.10
C ASN A 41 -18.24 -22.52 4.12
N LEU A 42 -18.07 -21.28 4.49
CA LEU A 42 -19.14 -20.49 5.04
C LEU A 42 -19.98 -20.07 3.82
N THR A 43 -21.15 -20.61 3.70
CA THR A 43 -22.16 -20.17 2.70
C THR A 43 -22.63 -18.79 3.09
N THR A 44 -21.90 -17.77 2.67
CA THR A 44 -22.27 -16.38 2.85
C THR A 44 -22.75 -15.82 1.50
N GLU A 45 -23.76 -14.96 1.55
CA GLU A 45 -24.12 -14.17 0.37
C GLU A 45 -22.91 -13.34 -0.09
N LYS A 46 -22.74 -13.21 -1.42
CA LYS A 46 -21.66 -12.40 -1.99
C LYS A 46 -21.87 -10.93 -1.60
N VAL A 47 -20.81 -10.31 -1.10
CA VAL A 47 -20.76 -8.88 -0.81
C VAL A 47 -20.06 -8.12 -1.95
N GLU A 48 -20.16 -6.79 -1.96
CA GLU A 48 -19.57 -5.94 -3.01
C GLU A 48 -18.07 -6.25 -3.25
N ALA A 49 -17.32 -6.57 -2.20
CA ALA A 49 -15.90 -6.94 -2.30
C ALA A 49 -15.65 -8.18 -3.18
N ASP A 50 -16.57 -9.17 -3.17
CA ASP A 50 -16.44 -10.36 -4.02
C ASP A 50 -16.59 -10.02 -5.50
N PHE A 51 -17.55 -9.15 -5.84
CA PHE A 51 -17.72 -8.71 -7.23
C PHE A 51 -16.53 -7.89 -7.73
N VAL A 52 -15.95 -7.05 -6.86
CA VAL A 52 -14.74 -6.28 -7.20
C VAL A 52 -13.54 -7.22 -7.40
N LEU A 53 -13.39 -8.27 -6.59
CA LEU A 53 -12.36 -9.27 -6.77
C LEU A 53 -12.54 -10.06 -8.08
N GLU A 54 -13.77 -10.48 -8.38
CA GLU A 54 -14.09 -11.18 -9.63
C GLU A 54 -13.79 -10.31 -10.87
N ASP A 55 -14.19 -9.03 -10.86
CA ASP A 55 -13.86 -8.08 -11.91
C ASP A 55 -12.36 -7.90 -12.09
N PHE A 56 -11.63 -7.76 -10.98
CA PHE A 56 -10.18 -7.65 -11.02
C PHE A 56 -9.52 -8.86 -11.66
N ILE A 57 -9.87 -10.05 -11.22
CA ILE A 57 -9.29 -11.31 -11.74
C ILE A 57 -9.61 -11.48 -13.22
N LYS A 58 -10.86 -11.23 -13.62
CA LYS A 58 -11.33 -11.46 -14.98
C LYS A 58 -10.81 -10.43 -15.99
N ASN A 59 -10.79 -9.14 -15.60
CA ASN A 59 -10.65 -8.05 -16.55
C ASN A 59 -9.33 -7.26 -16.41
N LYS A 60 -8.64 -7.33 -15.26
CA LYS A 60 -7.52 -6.43 -14.95
C LYS A 60 -6.22 -7.16 -14.67
N LEU A 61 -6.26 -8.31 -13.99
CA LEU A 61 -5.08 -9.04 -13.53
C LEU A 61 -4.15 -9.45 -14.68
N THR A 62 -4.68 -9.79 -15.84
CA THR A 62 -3.89 -10.20 -17.03
C THR A 62 -2.89 -9.14 -17.50
N ASN A 63 -3.14 -7.87 -17.22
CA ASN A 63 -2.30 -6.75 -17.63
C ASN A 63 -1.64 -6.04 -16.43
N TYR A 64 -1.75 -6.60 -15.23
CA TYR A 64 -1.36 -5.93 -14.00
C TYR A 64 0.15 -5.64 -13.94
N ALA A 65 1.01 -6.60 -14.21
CA ALA A 65 2.46 -6.43 -14.13
C ALA A 65 2.95 -5.28 -15.05
N THR A 66 2.42 -5.24 -16.27
CA THR A 66 2.80 -4.23 -17.28
C THR A 66 2.30 -2.83 -16.93
N PHE A 67 1.07 -2.72 -16.42
CA PHE A 67 0.42 -1.40 -16.33
C PHE A 67 0.13 -0.90 -14.92
N LYS A 68 0.47 -1.65 -13.86
CA LYS A 68 0.20 -1.25 -12.47
C LYS A 68 0.75 0.13 -12.08
N ASN A 69 1.79 0.61 -12.77
CA ASN A 69 2.37 1.93 -12.53
C ASN A 69 1.90 3.01 -13.52
N ASN A 70 0.99 2.68 -14.42
CA ASN A 70 0.44 3.63 -15.40
C ASN A 70 -0.92 4.15 -14.91
N PRO A 71 -1.03 5.40 -14.45
CA PRO A 71 -2.29 5.94 -13.92
C PRO A 71 -3.39 6.12 -14.98
N SER A 72 -3.06 6.07 -16.27
CA SER A 72 -4.03 6.12 -17.37
C SER A 72 -4.67 4.76 -17.67
N LYS A 73 -4.25 3.69 -16.98
CA LYS A 73 -4.76 2.33 -17.18
C LYS A 73 -5.55 1.85 -15.97
N ASN A 74 -6.75 1.34 -16.21
CA ASN A 74 -7.59 0.79 -15.15
C ASN A 74 -7.26 -0.68 -14.88
N VAL A 75 -6.13 -0.94 -14.26
CA VAL A 75 -5.68 -2.31 -13.92
C VAL A 75 -5.56 -2.56 -12.41
N LEU A 76 -5.80 -1.55 -11.58
CA LEU A 76 -5.75 -1.72 -10.12
C LEU A 76 -6.96 -2.50 -9.61
N SER A 77 -6.76 -3.25 -8.53
CA SER A 77 -7.80 -4.12 -7.97
C SER A 77 -8.97 -3.34 -7.35
N GLY A 78 -8.71 -2.15 -6.78
CA GLY A 78 -9.73 -1.41 -6.01
C GLY A 78 -10.08 -2.04 -4.65
N LEU A 79 -9.36 -3.08 -4.21
CA LEU A 79 -9.68 -3.88 -3.03
C LEU A 79 -9.22 -3.25 -1.71
N SER A 80 -8.39 -2.21 -1.72
CA SER A 80 -7.76 -1.68 -0.50
C SER A 80 -8.78 -1.21 0.55
N LYS A 81 -9.88 -0.58 0.16
CA LYS A 81 -10.94 -0.15 1.08
C LYS A 81 -11.63 -1.33 1.76
N TYR A 82 -11.87 -2.41 1.03
CA TYR A 82 -12.52 -3.61 1.56
C TYR A 82 -11.60 -4.40 2.47
N LEU A 83 -10.31 -4.45 2.16
CA LEU A 83 -9.28 -5.02 3.04
C LEU A 83 -9.18 -4.24 4.36
N ASN A 84 -9.13 -2.90 4.27
CA ASN A 84 -9.01 -2.04 5.45
C ASN A 84 -10.22 -2.14 6.38
N LEU A 85 -11.42 -2.31 5.83
CA LEU A 85 -12.67 -2.45 6.58
C LEU A 85 -13.01 -3.90 6.96
N GLY A 86 -12.18 -4.87 6.55
CA GLY A 86 -12.39 -6.30 6.88
C GLY A 86 -13.50 -7.00 6.10
N PHE A 87 -14.00 -6.41 5.02
CA PHE A 87 -15.01 -7.06 4.16
C PHE A 87 -14.47 -8.24 3.35
N ILE A 88 -13.17 -8.28 3.14
CA ILE A 88 -12.46 -9.38 2.49
C ILE A 88 -11.07 -9.54 3.10
N SER A 89 -10.57 -10.76 3.21
CA SER A 89 -9.23 -11.04 3.74
C SER A 89 -8.18 -11.10 2.64
N SER A 90 -6.94 -10.75 3.00
CA SER A 90 -5.77 -10.93 2.12
C SER A 90 -5.62 -12.38 1.68
N GLN A 91 -5.91 -13.34 2.58
CA GLN A 91 -5.85 -14.76 2.31
C GLN A 91 -6.84 -15.18 1.22
N ARG A 92 -8.11 -14.74 1.29
CA ARG A 92 -9.11 -15.02 0.27
C ARG A 92 -8.67 -14.49 -1.10
N ILE A 93 -8.22 -13.23 -1.15
CA ILE A 93 -7.74 -12.63 -2.39
C ILE A 93 -6.54 -13.40 -2.97
N ALA A 94 -5.56 -13.75 -2.13
CA ALA A 94 -4.38 -14.49 -2.57
C ALA A 94 -4.74 -15.85 -3.17
N ILE A 95 -5.62 -16.60 -2.52
CA ILE A 95 -6.09 -17.92 -3.01
C ILE A 95 -6.76 -17.79 -4.38
N GLU A 96 -7.69 -16.83 -4.54
CA GLU A 96 -8.39 -16.64 -5.82
C GLU A 96 -7.45 -16.18 -6.94
N VAL A 97 -6.47 -15.32 -6.64
CA VAL A 97 -5.44 -14.90 -7.60
C VAL A 97 -4.55 -16.09 -8.00
N ILE A 98 -4.12 -16.91 -7.06
CA ILE A 98 -3.31 -18.11 -7.34
C ILE A 98 -4.07 -19.09 -8.22
N LYS A 99 -5.36 -19.31 -7.96
CA LYS A 99 -6.22 -20.20 -8.75
C LYS A 99 -6.57 -19.65 -10.13
N SER A 100 -6.42 -18.35 -10.37
CA SER A 100 -6.79 -17.72 -11.63
C SER A 100 -5.96 -18.21 -12.81
N GLY A 101 -6.45 -18.00 -14.04
CA GLY A 101 -5.73 -18.29 -15.29
C GLY A 101 -4.68 -17.24 -15.69
N ALA A 102 -4.40 -16.20 -14.88
CA ALA A 102 -3.41 -15.19 -15.19
C ALA A 102 -1.98 -15.77 -15.22
N SER A 103 -1.07 -15.09 -15.96
CA SER A 103 0.34 -15.51 -16.02
C SER A 103 1.02 -15.42 -14.64
N ALA A 104 2.07 -16.23 -14.45
CA ALA A 104 2.87 -16.21 -13.22
C ALA A 104 3.37 -14.79 -12.90
N GLU A 105 3.87 -14.07 -13.91
CA GLU A 105 4.35 -12.69 -13.77
C GLU A 105 3.29 -11.74 -13.18
N ASN A 106 2.05 -11.81 -13.68
CA ASN A 106 0.95 -10.97 -13.19
C ASN A 106 0.53 -11.35 -11.77
N LYS A 107 0.47 -12.65 -11.47
CA LYS A 107 0.18 -13.16 -10.11
C LYS A 107 1.25 -12.69 -9.11
N GLU A 108 2.52 -12.92 -9.43
CA GLU A 108 3.65 -12.52 -8.58
C GLU A 108 3.68 -11.01 -8.34
N ALA A 109 3.49 -10.21 -9.41
CA ALA A 109 3.47 -8.76 -9.30
C ALA A 109 2.35 -8.24 -8.38
N PHE A 110 1.19 -8.90 -8.37
CA PHE A 110 0.08 -8.54 -7.49
C PHE A 110 0.27 -9.06 -6.07
N LEU A 111 0.70 -10.30 -5.91
CA LEU A 111 0.94 -10.93 -4.60
C LEU A 111 2.11 -10.26 -3.85
N GLU A 112 3.10 -9.73 -4.55
CA GLU A 112 4.16 -8.92 -3.94
C GLU A 112 3.57 -7.70 -3.20
N GLU A 113 2.62 -6.99 -3.80
CA GLU A 113 1.97 -5.84 -3.16
C GLU A 113 1.03 -6.28 -2.03
N LEU A 114 0.19 -7.28 -2.30
CA LEU A 114 -0.83 -7.76 -1.37
C LEU A 114 -0.25 -8.39 -0.10
N ILE A 115 0.85 -9.12 -0.23
CA ILE A 115 1.45 -9.92 0.86
C ILE A 115 2.71 -9.22 1.35
N VAL A 116 3.76 -9.18 0.53
CA VAL A 116 5.10 -8.78 0.98
C VAL A 116 5.13 -7.32 1.43
N ARG A 117 4.60 -6.41 0.61
CA ARG A 117 4.61 -4.97 0.94
C ARG A 117 3.70 -4.62 2.09
N LYS A 118 2.53 -5.24 2.14
CA LYS A 118 1.57 -5.06 3.23
C LYS A 118 2.14 -5.60 4.55
N GLU A 119 2.62 -6.84 4.58
CA GLU A 119 3.16 -7.46 5.79
C GLU A 119 4.47 -6.82 6.27
N LEU A 120 5.25 -6.20 5.36
CA LEU A 120 6.38 -5.34 5.74
C LEU A 120 5.92 -4.09 6.49
N ALA A 121 4.83 -3.46 6.05
CA ALA A 121 4.28 -2.29 6.75
C ALA A 121 3.75 -2.67 8.14
N ASP A 122 3.09 -3.82 8.27
CA ASP A 122 2.61 -4.33 9.55
C ASP A 122 3.77 -4.70 10.49
N ASN A 123 4.84 -5.31 9.96
CA ASN A 123 6.07 -5.55 10.71
C ASN A 123 6.68 -4.25 11.23
N PHE A 124 6.72 -3.19 10.40
CA PHE A 124 7.19 -1.88 10.83
C PHE A 124 6.35 -1.33 11.99
N CYS A 125 5.03 -1.36 11.88
CA CYS A 125 4.13 -0.88 12.93
C CYS A 125 4.26 -1.69 14.23
N LEU A 126 4.48 -3.00 14.13
CA LEU A 126 4.62 -3.89 15.27
C LEU A 126 5.91 -3.65 16.07
N TYR A 127 7.04 -3.48 15.38
CA TYR A 127 8.36 -3.44 16.00
C TYR A 127 8.92 -2.03 16.19
N ASN A 128 8.39 -1.01 15.51
CA ASN A 128 8.84 0.37 15.65
C ASN A 128 7.87 1.20 16.50
N LYS A 129 8.20 1.40 17.75
CA LYS A 129 7.38 2.20 18.69
C LYS A 129 7.19 3.65 18.27
N GLN A 130 8.04 4.17 17.39
CA GLN A 130 8.03 5.55 16.90
C GLN A 130 7.42 5.69 15.50
N PHE A 131 6.68 4.69 15.01
CA PHE A 131 6.16 4.63 13.64
C PHE A 131 5.25 5.81 13.25
N LYS A 132 4.72 6.57 14.22
CA LYS A 132 3.89 7.77 14.00
C LYS A 132 4.68 9.09 14.00
N SER A 133 6.01 9.05 13.95
CA SER A 133 6.84 10.25 14.02
C SER A 133 8.11 10.12 13.20
N LEU A 134 8.77 11.26 12.91
CA LEU A 134 10.08 11.28 12.25
C LEU A 134 11.18 10.54 13.02
N LYS A 135 10.96 10.23 14.31
CA LYS A 135 11.90 9.40 15.09
C LYS A 135 11.91 7.95 14.64
N GLY A 136 10.84 7.49 13.98
CA GLY A 136 10.72 6.12 13.47
C GLY A 136 11.37 5.88 12.12
N ILE A 137 11.76 6.92 11.37
CA ILE A 137 12.39 6.75 10.06
C ILE A 137 13.85 6.30 10.17
N PRO A 138 14.41 5.63 9.14
CA PRO A 138 15.82 5.24 9.12
C PRO A 138 16.76 6.43 9.24
N SER A 139 17.92 6.22 9.88
CA SER A 139 18.91 7.27 10.15
C SER A 139 19.36 8.01 8.88
N TRP A 140 19.54 7.28 7.77
CA TRP A 140 19.91 7.91 6.49
C TRP A 140 18.86 8.91 6.00
N ALA A 141 17.58 8.58 6.14
CA ALA A 141 16.48 9.47 5.75
C ALA A 141 16.41 10.68 6.67
N LYS A 142 16.58 10.47 7.98
CA LYS A 142 16.65 11.57 8.95
C LYS A 142 17.82 12.51 8.66
N ASN A 143 19.01 11.99 8.41
CA ASN A 143 20.18 12.79 8.07
C ASN A 143 19.99 13.58 6.78
N SER A 144 19.34 12.98 5.78
CA SER A 144 19.00 13.66 4.53
C SER A 144 18.04 14.82 4.78
N LEU A 145 16.97 14.62 5.55
CA LEU A 145 16.02 15.69 5.90
C LEU A 145 16.71 16.82 6.67
N GLU A 146 17.58 16.50 7.61
CA GLU A 146 18.31 17.51 8.40
C GLU A 146 19.30 18.32 7.56
N SER A 147 20.04 17.65 6.64
CA SER A 147 20.99 18.35 5.76
C SER A 147 20.32 19.26 4.73
N HIS A 148 19.05 19.05 4.43
CA HIS A 148 18.26 19.81 3.45
C HIS A 148 17.18 20.70 4.07
N LYS A 149 17.17 20.88 5.39
CA LYS A 149 16.12 21.66 6.06
C LYS A 149 16.15 23.14 5.73
N GLU A 150 17.31 23.70 5.47
CA GLU A 150 17.54 25.11 5.13
C GLU A 150 17.52 25.38 3.61
N ASP A 151 17.25 24.35 2.78
CA ASP A 151 17.19 24.50 1.33
C ASP A 151 16.06 25.48 0.95
N PHE A 152 16.34 26.36 0.00
CA PHE A 152 15.33 27.29 -0.50
C PHE A 152 14.13 26.56 -1.11
N ARG A 153 12.94 26.92 -0.67
CA ARG A 153 11.66 26.37 -1.17
C ARG A 153 10.92 27.44 -1.93
N PRO A 154 10.80 27.35 -3.26
CA PRO A 154 10.16 28.37 -4.07
C PRO A 154 8.64 28.48 -3.81
N TYR A 155 8.03 27.42 -3.28
CA TYR A 155 6.62 27.38 -2.92
C TYR A 155 6.46 26.74 -1.54
N ILE A 156 5.69 27.41 -0.69
CA ILE A 156 5.28 26.88 0.62
C ILE A 156 3.77 27.06 0.71
N TYR A 157 3.07 26.02 1.10
CA TYR A 157 1.60 26.03 1.26
C TYR A 157 1.22 25.67 2.70
N THR A 158 0.12 26.26 3.13
CA THR A 158 -0.55 25.90 4.38
C THR A 158 -1.29 24.58 4.21
N MET A 159 -1.65 23.94 5.32
CA MET A 159 -2.50 22.73 5.31
C MET A 159 -3.82 22.97 4.58
N GLU A 160 -4.47 24.14 4.81
CA GLU A 160 -5.73 24.49 4.16
C GLU A 160 -5.59 24.63 2.64
N GLU A 161 -4.49 25.21 2.15
CA GLU A 161 -4.24 25.32 0.71
C GLU A 161 -4.00 23.97 0.07
N LEU A 162 -3.25 23.08 0.74
CA LEU A 162 -3.04 21.70 0.29
C LEU A 162 -4.36 20.91 0.30
N GLU A 163 -5.11 20.93 1.40
CA GLU A 163 -6.41 20.24 1.50
C GLU A 163 -7.40 20.70 0.44
N SER A 164 -7.44 22.01 0.16
CA SER A 164 -8.34 22.59 -0.83
C SER A 164 -7.82 22.55 -2.27
N ALA A 165 -6.70 21.87 -2.52
CA ALA A 165 -6.09 21.70 -3.85
C ALA A 165 -5.77 23.05 -4.54
N LYS A 166 -5.25 24.02 -3.79
CA LYS A 166 -4.93 25.39 -4.26
C LYS A 166 -3.43 25.59 -4.45
N THR A 167 -2.73 24.65 -5.06
CA THR A 167 -1.31 24.81 -5.38
C THR A 167 -1.11 25.29 -6.81
N HIS A 168 0.13 25.65 -7.16
CA HIS A 168 0.51 26.00 -8.54
C HIS A 168 0.50 24.77 -9.47
N ASP A 169 0.58 23.55 -8.94
CA ASP A 169 0.69 22.33 -9.70
C ASP A 169 -0.70 21.74 -10.02
N LYS A 170 -1.09 21.84 -11.28
CA LYS A 170 -2.39 21.37 -11.76
C LYS A 170 -2.55 19.85 -11.61
N LEU A 171 -1.46 19.07 -11.78
CA LEU A 171 -1.51 17.62 -11.62
C LEU A 171 -1.73 17.26 -10.14
N TRP A 172 -0.98 17.88 -9.24
CA TRP A 172 -1.14 17.66 -7.80
C TRP A 172 -2.56 18.02 -7.33
N ASN A 173 -3.07 19.17 -7.78
CA ASN A 173 -4.44 19.59 -7.46
C ASN A 173 -5.49 18.61 -7.99
N ALA A 174 -5.30 18.05 -9.18
CA ALA A 174 -6.20 17.03 -9.73
C ALA A 174 -6.17 15.74 -8.89
N ILE A 175 -4.98 15.30 -8.43
CA ILE A 175 -4.81 14.14 -7.56
C ILE A 175 -5.50 14.38 -6.21
N GLN A 176 -5.31 15.54 -5.60
CA GLN A 176 -5.95 15.91 -4.33
C GLN A 176 -7.47 15.95 -4.45
N ASN A 177 -7.98 16.55 -5.52
CA ASN A 177 -9.43 16.58 -5.78
C ASN A 177 -10.00 15.17 -6.02
N GLN A 178 -9.24 14.28 -6.68
CA GLN A 178 -9.64 12.88 -6.82
C GLN A 178 -9.71 12.19 -5.46
N LEU A 179 -8.70 12.39 -4.61
CA LEU A 179 -8.69 11.80 -3.27
C LEU A 179 -9.90 12.25 -2.45
N MET A 180 -10.21 13.55 -2.47
CA MET A 180 -11.37 14.10 -1.74
C MET A 180 -12.71 13.57 -2.27
N ARG A 181 -12.85 13.43 -3.60
CA ARG A 181 -14.09 12.98 -4.22
C ARG A 181 -14.31 11.48 -4.13
N ASP A 182 -13.25 10.68 -4.44
CA ASP A 182 -13.35 9.24 -4.64
C ASP A 182 -12.80 8.43 -3.44
N GLY A 183 -12.11 9.09 -2.50
CA GLY A 183 -11.44 8.45 -1.38
C GLY A 183 -10.23 7.59 -1.76
N ILE A 184 -9.81 7.63 -3.04
CA ILE A 184 -8.74 6.80 -3.58
C ILE A 184 -7.93 7.54 -4.65
N ILE A 185 -6.62 7.31 -4.67
CA ILE A 185 -5.73 7.73 -5.75
C ILE A 185 -4.83 6.58 -6.18
N HIS A 186 -4.36 6.64 -7.42
CA HIS A 186 -3.47 5.63 -7.98
C HIS A 186 -2.18 5.50 -7.14
N GLY A 187 -1.72 4.28 -6.86
CA GLY A 187 -0.54 4.02 -6.01
C GLY A 187 0.73 4.75 -6.46
N TYR A 188 0.97 4.83 -7.78
CA TYR A 188 2.09 5.59 -8.34
C TYR A 188 1.95 7.10 -8.10
N LEU A 189 0.77 7.65 -8.28
CA LEU A 189 0.50 9.08 -8.03
C LEU A 189 0.56 9.43 -6.55
N ARG A 190 0.29 8.47 -5.65
CA ARG A 190 0.42 8.67 -4.19
C ARG A 190 1.85 9.01 -3.79
N MET A 191 2.85 8.41 -4.44
CA MET A 191 4.25 8.74 -4.19
C MET A 191 4.59 10.17 -4.61
N TYR A 192 4.11 10.61 -5.75
CA TYR A 192 4.26 11.99 -6.20
C TYR A 192 3.56 12.96 -5.24
N TRP A 193 2.31 12.70 -4.93
CA TRP A 193 1.48 13.49 -4.02
C TRP A 193 2.16 13.69 -2.65
N ALA A 194 2.64 12.63 -2.01
CA ALA A 194 3.29 12.69 -0.72
C ALA A 194 4.64 13.43 -0.75
N LYS A 195 5.46 13.19 -1.79
CA LYS A 195 6.74 13.90 -1.95
C LYS A 195 6.55 15.40 -2.09
N LYS A 196 5.50 15.84 -2.78
CA LYS A 196 5.21 17.26 -2.96
C LYS A 196 4.72 17.94 -1.67
N ILE A 197 4.02 17.23 -0.79
CA ILE A 197 3.70 17.73 0.54
C ILE A 197 4.99 18.03 1.32
N LEU A 198 5.95 17.08 1.33
CA LEU A 198 7.24 17.28 1.99
C LEU A 198 8.05 18.44 1.37
N GLU A 199 8.02 18.59 0.06
CA GLU A 199 8.71 19.65 -0.67
C GLU A 199 8.12 21.04 -0.39
N TRP A 200 6.79 21.13 -0.23
CA TRP A 200 6.05 22.40 -0.17
C TRP A 200 5.59 22.80 1.23
N THR A 201 6.04 22.15 2.26
CA THR A 201 5.78 22.53 3.65
C THR A 201 7.04 23.15 4.27
N ILE A 202 6.84 23.96 5.30
CA ILE A 202 7.95 24.70 5.95
C ILE A 202 8.99 23.77 6.59
N SER A 203 8.57 22.58 7.00
CA SER A 203 9.47 21.59 7.60
C SER A 203 8.94 20.17 7.40
N ALA A 204 9.80 19.17 7.60
CA ALA A 204 9.42 17.76 7.56
C ALA A 204 8.45 17.38 8.69
N ASP A 205 8.49 18.07 9.83
CA ASP A 205 7.53 17.84 10.93
C ASP A 205 6.12 18.32 10.61
N VAL A 206 6.00 19.39 9.79
CA VAL A 206 4.70 19.90 9.32
C VAL A 206 4.12 19.01 8.23
N ALA A 207 4.97 18.43 7.36
CA ALA A 207 4.59 17.52 6.28
C ALA A 207 4.03 16.21 6.81
#